data_4217e916ec003e791902b613f824c7d7
#
_entry.id   4217e916ec003e791902b613f824c7d7
#
_cell.length_a   1.000
_cell.length_b   1.000
_cell.length_c   1.000
_cell.angle_alpha   90.00
_cell.angle_beta   90.00
_cell.angle_gamma   90.00
#
_symmetry.space_group_name_H-M   'P 1'
#
loop_
_entity.id
_entity.type
_entity.pdbx_description
1 polymer ?
#
loop_
_entity_poly.entity_id
_entity_poly.type
_entity_poly.pdbx_seq_one_letter_code
_entity_poly.pdbx_strand_id
1 'polypeptide(L)'
;MDSSHVSLCSLQLRPDMFDHFRCDRGISLGLNLSNMAKILKCMGNDDVVTLKCEDEGDTLTMMFESEDNSRISDFEMKLMDIDSEHLGIPEQEYSTSIEMPASEFQRIVRDLSVLGDTCTIGCTK
;
A
#
# COMPACT_ATOMS: atom_id res chain seq x y z
N MET A 1 6.23 4.92 3.58
CA MET A 1 6.93 5.28 4.82
C MET A 1 6.11 6.35 5.51
N ASP A 2 6.10 6.40 6.83
CA ASP A 2 5.41 7.47 7.56
C ASP A 2 6.21 8.78 7.54
N SER A 3 5.56 9.89 7.93
CA SER A 3 6.19 11.23 7.90
C SER A 3 7.37 11.40 8.86
N SER A 4 7.47 10.52 9.86
CA SER A 4 8.59 10.51 10.82
C SER A 4 9.75 9.62 10.39
N HIS A 5 9.63 8.93 9.28
CA HIS A 5 10.62 8.00 8.72
C HIS A 5 10.97 6.82 9.64
N VAL A 6 10.03 6.45 10.51
CA VAL A 6 10.21 5.38 11.52
C VAL A 6 9.63 4.05 11.06
N SER A 7 8.61 4.08 10.19
CA SER A 7 7.99 2.86 9.70
C SER A 7 7.90 2.84 8.17
N LEU A 8 8.14 1.67 7.59
CA LEU A 8 8.03 1.41 6.16
C LEU A 8 7.13 0.20 5.94
N CYS A 9 6.09 0.38 5.12
CA CYS A 9 5.30 -0.72 4.60
C CYS A 9 5.59 -0.88 3.12
N SER A 10 5.91 -2.10 2.69
CA SER A 10 6.13 -2.45 1.29
C SER A 10 5.11 -3.50 0.87
N LEU A 11 4.43 -3.25 -0.24
CA LEU A 11 3.53 -4.20 -0.90
C LEU A 11 4.02 -4.41 -2.32
N GLN A 12 4.24 -5.65 -2.71
CA GLN A 12 4.63 -6.00 -4.07
C GLN A 12 3.48 -6.72 -4.76
N LEU A 13 2.94 -6.12 -5.80
CA LEU A 13 1.98 -6.72 -6.71
C LEU A 13 2.72 -7.09 -8.01
N ARG A 14 2.73 -8.38 -8.34
CA ARG A 14 3.42 -8.87 -9.54
C ARG A 14 2.50 -8.78 -10.76
N PRO A 15 3.05 -8.63 -11.98
CA PRO A 15 2.27 -8.56 -13.20
C PRO A 15 1.30 -9.73 -13.43
N ASP A 16 1.67 -10.93 -12.96
CA ASP A 16 0.86 -12.14 -13.06
C ASP A 16 -0.39 -12.15 -12.14
N MET A 17 -0.52 -11.15 -11.26
CA MET A 17 -1.71 -10.95 -10.43
C MET A 17 -2.79 -10.08 -11.07
N PHE A 18 -2.53 -9.57 -12.28
CA PHE A 18 -3.45 -8.71 -13.03
C PHE A 18 -3.92 -9.44 -14.29
N ASP A 19 -5.18 -9.27 -14.67
CA ASP A 19 -5.72 -9.78 -15.95
C ASP A 19 -5.04 -9.09 -17.13
N HIS A 20 -4.73 -7.82 -16.96
CA HIS A 20 -3.97 -7.03 -17.92
C HIS A 20 -2.97 -6.14 -17.21
N PHE A 21 -1.70 -6.22 -17.60
CA PHE A 21 -0.64 -5.36 -17.07
C PHE A 21 0.21 -4.81 -18.22
N ARG A 22 0.39 -3.50 -18.25
CA ARG A 22 1.30 -2.83 -19.18
C ARG A 22 2.06 -1.72 -18.46
N CYS A 23 3.36 -1.79 -18.52
CA CYS A 23 4.25 -0.73 -18.05
C CYS A 23 5.48 -0.69 -18.94
N ASP A 24 5.56 0.31 -19.79
CA ASP A 24 6.61 0.40 -20.83
C ASP A 24 7.95 0.86 -20.21
N ARG A 25 7.89 1.54 -19.07
CA ARG A 25 9.08 2.00 -18.29
C ARG A 25 8.74 2.08 -16.81
N GLY A 26 9.74 1.87 -15.96
CA GLY A 26 9.58 2.08 -14.51
C GLY A 26 9.28 3.55 -14.20
N ILE A 27 8.19 3.80 -13.50
CA ILE A 27 7.78 5.13 -13.03
C ILE A 27 7.51 5.09 -11.52
N SER A 28 7.76 6.23 -10.85
CA SER A 28 7.39 6.41 -9.45
C SER A 28 6.21 7.36 -9.36
N LEU A 29 5.17 6.97 -8.65
CA LEU A 29 3.96 7.76 -8.47
C LEU A 29 3.76 8.08 -6.99
N GLY A 30 3.74 9.36 -6.63
CA GLY A 30 3.39 9.80 -5.29
C GLY A 30 1.87 9.82 -5.12
N LEU A 31 1.35 9.05 -4.15
CA LEU A 31 -0.08 8.90 -3.94
C LEU A 31 -0.51 9.32 -2.53
N ASN A 32 -1.60 10.09 -2.44
CA ASN A 32 -2.26 10.33 -1.17
C ASN A 32 -3.14 9.13 -0.80
N LEU A 33 -2.64 8.27 0.09
CA LEU A 33 -3.33 7.03 0.48
C LEU A 33 -4.68 7.28 1.15
N SER A 34 -4.87 8.42 1.84
CA SER A 34 -6.16 8.77 2.44
C SER A 34 -7.22 9.05 1.37
N ASN A 35 -6.84 9.74 0.29
CA ASN A 35 -7.74 10.00 -0.83
C ASN A 35 -7.99 8.71 -1.63
N MET A 36 -6.97 7.94 -1.91
CA MET A 36 -7.09 6.65 -2.56
C MET A 36 -8.05 5.71 -1.80
N ALA A 37 -7.93 5.65 -0.48
CA ALA A 37 -8.83 4.84 0.35
C ALA A 37 -10.29 5.30 0.29
N LYS A 38 -10.55 6.61 0.11
CA LYS A 38 -11.92 7.13 -0.09
C LYS A 38 -12.49 6.72 -1.45
N ILE A 39 -11.67 6.79 -2.50
CA ILE A 39 -12.06 6.37 -3.85
C ILE A 39 -12.35 4.87 -3.87
N LEU A 40 -11.47 4.04 -3.29
CA LEU A 40 -11.65 2.58 -3.22
C LEU A 40 -12.92 2.17 -2.46
N LYS A 41 -13.44 2.99 -1.54
CA LYS A 41 -14.74 2.73 -0.88
C LYS A 41 -15.95 2.89 -1.81
N CYS A 42 -15.78 3.53 -2.96
CA CYS A 42 -16.83 3.66 -3.96
C CYS A 42 -16.94 2.44 -4.87
N MET A 43 -15.98 1.52 -4.80
CA MET A 43 -15.92 0.28 -5.55
C MET A 43 -16.90 -0.75 -4.97
N GLY A 44 -17.60 -1.48 -5.84
CA GLY A 44 -18.33 -2.70 -5.48
C GLY A 44 -17.37 -3.88 -5.28
N ASN A 45 -17.84 -4.93 -4.61
CA ASN A 45 -17.01 -6.09 -4.30
C ASN A 45 -16.57 -6.87 -5.55
N ASP A 46 -17.37 -6.83 -6.59
CA ASP A 46 -17.17 -7.59 -7.84
C ASP A 46 -16.80 -6.67 -9.02
N ASP A 47 -16.46 -5.40 -8.74
CA ASP A 47 -16.06 -4.47 -9.78
C ASP A 47 -14.63 -4.77 -10.27
N VAL A 48 -14.44 -4.71 -11.58
CA VAL A 48 -13.10 -4.70 -12.19
C VAL A 48 -12.47 -3.33 -11.99
N VAL A 49 -11.23 -3.32 -11.51
CA VAL A 49 -10.47 -2.09 -11.25
C VAL A 49 -9.40 -1.90 -12.30
N THR A 50 -9.44 -0.79 -13.00
CA THR A 50 -8.37 -0.38 -13.93
C THR A 50 -7.66 0.84 -13.38
N LEU A 51 -6.33 0.75 -13.27
CA LEU A 51 -5.46 1.86 -12.90
C LEU A 51 -4.71 2.32 -14.15
N LYS A 52 -4.79 3.61 -14.45
CA LYS A 52 -4.09 4.20 -15.60
C LYS A 52 -3.37 5.48 -15.19
N CYS A 53 -2.11 5.58 -15.59
CA CYS A 53 -1.34 6.81 -15.51
C CYS A 53 -0.69 7.07 -16.87
N GLU A 54 -0.69 8.31 -17.32
CA GLU A 54 0.03 8.71 -18.53
C GLU A 54 1.48 9.04 -18.19
N ASP A 55 2.38 8.85 -19.15
CA ASP A 55 3.84 8.93 -18.94
C ASP A 55 4.35 10.27 -18.36
N GLU A 56 3.69 11.37 -18.66
CA GLU A 56 4.00 12.71 -18.16
C GLU A 56 2.79 13.34 -17.46
N GLY A 57 1.81 12.50 -17.11
CA GLY A 57 0.60 12.95 -16.42
C GLY A 57 0.85 13.21 -14.94
N ASP A 58 0.10 14.15 -14.41
CA ASP A 58 0.06 14.48 -12.97
C ASP A 58 -1.12 13.82 -12.24
N THR A 59 -1.80 12.89 -12.94
CA THR A 59 -3.01 12.24 -12.43
C THR A 59 -2.94 10.72 -12.57
N LEU A 60 -3.50 10.03 -11.57
CA LEU A 60 -3.83 8.60 -11.64
C LEU A 60 -5.34 8.47 -11.87
N THR A 61 -5.72 7.83 -12.97
CA THR A 61 -7.11 7.47 -13.25
C THR A 61 -7.40 6.09 -12.64
N MET A 62 -8.48 6.01 -11.88
CA MET A 62 -9.01 4.78 -11.30
C MET A 62 -10.41 4.55 -11.85
N MET A 63 -10.59 3.52 -12.67
CA MET A 63 -11.87 3.16 -13.26
C MET A 63 -12.40 1.90 -12.59
N PHE A 64 -13.66 1.93 -12.20
CA PHE A 64 -14.39 0.79 -11.64
C PHE A 64 -15.53 0.42 -12.57
N GLU A 65 -15.55 -0.82 -13.01
CA GLU A 65 -16.54 -1.36 -13.93
C GLU A 65 -17.22 -2.56 -13.30
N SER A 66 -18.56 -2.52 -13.22
CA SER A 66 -19.32 -3.65 -12.69
C SER A 66 -19.26 -4.84 -13.67
N GLU A 67 -19.31 -6.06 -13.14
CA GLU A 67 -19.22 -7.31 -13.92
C GLU A 67 -20.26 -7.38 -15.05
N ASP A 68 -21.44 -6.81 -14.85
CA ASP A 68 -22.52 -6.77 -15.83
C ASP A 68 -22.41 -5.58 -16.80
N ASN A 69 -21.34 -4.79 -16.76
CA ASN A 69 -21.11 -3.56 -17.54
C ASN A 69 -22.24 -2.51 -17.40
N SER A 70 -23.06 -2.59 -16.36
CA SER A 70 -24.16 -1.66 -16.15
C SER A 70 -23.70 -0.32 -15.54
N ARG A 71 -22.54 -0.32 -14.91
CA ARG A 71 -21.98 0.85 -14.22
C ARG A 71 -20.48 0.97 -14.48
N ILE A 72 -20.08 2.16 -14.89
CA ILE A 72 -18.67 2.56 -14.97
C ILE A 72 -18.50 3.84 -14.15
N SER A 73 -17.47 3.88 -13.33
CA SER A 73 -17.14 5.06 -12.51
C SER A 73 -15.67 5.39 -12.67
N ASP A 74 -15.37 6.61 -13.08
CA ASP A 74 -14.01 7.12 -13.27
C ASP A 74 -13.67 8.13 -12.17
N PHE A 75 -12.50 7.96 -11.60
CA PHE A 75 -11.96 8.89 -10.61
C PHE A 75 -10.55 9.30 -11.04
N GLU A 76 -10.31 10.60 -11.04
CA GLU A 76 -8.98 11.16 -11.26
C GLU A 76 -8.41 11.65 -9.92
N MET A 77 -7.23 11.16 -9.57
CA MET A 77 -6.52 11.57 -8.39
C MET A 77 -5.20 12.24 -8.77
N LYS A 78 -4.99 13.47 -8.31
CA LYS A 78 -3.71 14.15 -8.50
C LYS A 78 -2.58 13.43 -7.80
N LEU A 79 -1.47 13.28 -8.50
CA LEU A 79 -0.22 12.77 -7.96
C LEU A 79 0.44 13.84 -7.08
N MET A 80 1.32 13.40 -6.21
CA MET A 80 2.11 14.23 -5.33
C MET A 80 3.59 14.08 -5.68
N ASP A 81 4.31 15.19 -5.70
CA ASP A 81 5.76 15.14 -5.70
C ASP A 81 6.22 14.67 -4.31
N ILE A 82 6.85 13.52 -4.28
CA ILE A 82 7.45 12.99 -3.07
C ILE A 82 8.95 13.00 -3.31
N ASP A 83 9.67 13.91 -2.65
CA ASP A 83 11.12 13.84 -2.50
C ASP A 83 11.49 12.60 -1.69
N SER A 84 11.35 11.44 -2.32
CA SER A 84 11.78 10.21 -1.71
C SER A 84 13.16 9.86 -2.24
N GLU A 85 14.18 10.06 -1.44
CA GLU A 85 15.29 9.14 -1.53
C GLU A 85 14.72 7.73 -1.47
N HIS A 86 15.00 6.90 -2.47
CA HIS A 86 14.64 5.49 -2.44
C HIS A 86 15.33 4.84 -1.24
N LEU A 87 14.68 4.91 -0.10
CA LEU A 87 15.10 4.19 1.08
C LEU A 87 14.77 2.72 0.83
N GLY A 88 15.72 2.01 0.24
CA GLY A 88 15.70 0.55 0.22
C GLY A 88 15.74 0.03 1.66
N ILE A 89 15.12 -1.11 1.89
CA ILE A 89 15.32 -1.85 3.15
C ILE A 89 16.77 -2.32 3.13
N PRO A 90 17.64 -1.83 4.06
CA PRO A 90 19.02 -2.30 4.09
C PRO A 90 19.05 -3.81 4.37
N GLU A 91 19.88 -4.54 3.64
CA GLU A 91 20.17 -5.92 3.98
C GLU A 91 20.96 -5.93 5.28
N GLN A 92 20.28 -6.25 6.38
CA GLN A 92 20.90 -6.41 7.70
C GLN A 92 20.84 -7.88 8.12
N GLU A 93 21.96 -8.41 8.57
CA GLU A 93 21.95 -9.67 9.30
C GLU A 93 21.43 -9.42 10.71
N TYR A 94 20.30 -10.04 11.05
CA TYR A 94 19.72 -9.95 12.37
C TYR A 94 20.29 -11.05 13.29
N SER A 95 20.66 -10.66 14.50
CA SER A 95 21.16 -11.61 15.50
C SER A 95 20.09 -12.56 16.04
N THR A 96 18.83 -12.24 15.83
CA THR A 96 17.68 -13.00 16.32
C THR A 96 16.51 -12.87 15.34
N SER A 97 15.81 -13.97 15.12
CA SER A 97 14.56 -14.04 14.36
C SER A 97 13.48 -14.66 15.25
N ILE A 98 12.31 -14.04 15.26
CA ILE A 98 11.15 -14.52 16.00
C ILE A 98 10.04 -14.78 15.00
N GLU A 99 9.49 -15.99 15.01
CA GLU A 99 8.37 -16.39 14.17
C GLU A 99 7.15 -16.73 15.04
N MET A 100 6.01 -16.18 14.72
CA MET A 100 4.75 -16.45 15.42
C MET A 100 3.56 -16.25 14.48
N PRO A 101 2.36 -16.81 14.81
CA PRO A 101 1.15 -16.53 14.07
C PRO A 101 0.81 -15.03 14.09
N ALA A 102 0.48 -14.44 12.93
CA ALA A 102 0.15 -13.03 12.82
C ALA A 102 -1.03 -12.60 13.73
N SER A 103 -2.01 -13.49 13.92
CA SER A 103 -3.15 -13.29 14.82
C SER A 103 -2.73 -13.14 16.28
N GLU A 104 -1.71 -13.86 16.70
CA GLU A 104 -1.19 -13.76 18.07
C GLU A 104 -0.44 -12.45 18.29
N PHE A 105 0.42 -12.06 17.35
CA PHE A 105 1.09 -10.77 17.40
C PHE A 105 0.08 -9.61 17.42
N GLN A 106 -0.94 -9.67 16.58
CA GLN A 106 -2.00 -8.67 16.53
C GLN A 106 -2.76 -8.56 17.87
N ARG A 107 -3.05 -9.70 18.52
CA ARG A 107 -3.69 -9.74 19.82
C ARG A 107 -2.82 -9.07 20.89
N ILE A 108 -1.54 -9.44 20.95
CA ILE A 108 -0.58 -8.88 21.93
C ILE A 108 -0.48 -7.35 21.76
N VAL A 109 -0.29 -6.86 20.53
CA VAL A 109 -0.19 -5.43 20.27
C VAL A 109 -1.47 -4.69 20.65
N ARG A 110 -2.64 -5.27 20.38
CA ARG A 110 -3.92 -4.69 20.77
C ARG A 110 -4.06 -4.59 22.29
N ASP A 111 -3.70 -5.64 23.02
CA ASP A 111 -3.80 -5.68 24.48
C ASP A 111 -2.83 -4.67 25.10
N LEU A 112 -1.61 -4.56 24.57
CA LEU A 112 -0.61 -3.60 25.06
C LEU A 112 -0.98 -2.15 24.74
N SER A 113 -1.63 -1.87 23.60
CA SER A 113 -2.03 -0.51 23.22
C SER A 113 -3.06 0.12 24.16
N VAL A 114 -3.77 -0.69 24.96
CA VAL A 114 -4.68 -0.21 26.02
C VAL A 114 -3.90 0.27 27.25
N LEU A 115 -2.69 -0.24 27.44
CA LEU A 115 -1.86 0.05 28.62
C LEU A 115 -0.88 1.21 28.41
N GLY A 116 -0.49 1.49 27.17
CA GLY A 116 0.44 2.56 26.85
C GLY A 116 0.75 2.68 25.36
N ASP A 117 1.41 3.78 25.01
CA ASP A 117 1.73 4.14 23.62
C ASP A 117 3.09 3.59 23.17
N THR A 118 3.86 3.02 24.08
CA THR A 118 5.20 2.51 23.79
C THR A 118 5.33 1.05 24.23
N CYS A 119 5.85 0.22 23.32
CA CYS A 119 6.15 -1.18 23.59
C CYS A 119 7.64 -1.44 23.32
N THR A 120 8.30 -2.12 24.25
CA THR A 120 9.67 -2.59 24.07
C THR A 120 9.68 -4.09 23.84
N ILE A 121 10.29 -4.53 22.74
CA ILE A 121 10.46 -5.95 22.42
C ILE A 121 11.92 -6.30 22.67
N GLY A 122 12.17 -7.24 23.59
CA GLY A 122 13.50 -7.74 23.89
C GLY A 122 13.56 -9.26 23.72
N CYS A 123 14.67 -9.75 23.18
CA CYS A 123 14.96 -11.18 23.12
C CYS A 123 16.25 -11.47 23.89
N THR A 124 16.15 -12.30 24.92
CA THR A 124 17.28 -12.77 25.71
C THR A 124 17.48 -14.27 25.47
N LYS A 125 18.74 -14.72 25.50
CA LYS A 125 19.05 -16.17 25.46
C LYS A 125 18.69 -16.82 26.78
#